data_ea824be89dca7ca91ac82691e1a27284
#
_entry.id   ea824be89dca7ca91ac82691e1a27284
#
_cell.length_a   1.000
_cell.length_b   1.000
_cell.length_c   1.000
_cell.angle_alpha   90.00
_cell.angle_beta   90.00
_cell.angle_gamma   90.00
#
_symmetry.space_group_name_H-M   'P 1'
#
loop_
_entity.id
_entity.type
_entity.pdbx_description
1 polymer ?
#
loop_
_entity_poly.entity_id
_entity_poly.type
_entity_poly.pdbx_seq_one_letter_code
_entity_poly.pdbx_strand_id
1 'polypeptide(L)'
;MSSKESVAPSGLSGPARAILVGVDFGRGKPFDSSLDELALLAESAGDIGVARVVARRKAPDAALFIGSGKADEIKALVLGHQAEAVLFDQALSPAQQRNLEKHLGVAVADRTMLILEIFGERAKSHEGKLQVELARLQYLSTRLVRRWSHLERQSGGIGMRGGPGEAQIELDRRMIGERIKGVKKQLDRVKKQRSTQRRSRERNQTFRVSLVGYTNAGKSTLFNALVNAKTYAADQLFATLDTTTRQLYLEGPEGPEAASARSASLSDTVGFIRDLPHKLIEAFEATLQEANDADLLLHVVDCASPVLTEQMTEVQRVLTEIGAANIPQVLVYNKLDRLEETQRPRELRDVLEVNAGLRVPRVFISAQTGEGMAEMRAILSEAVAGTLEGFLNRAEPAPHDVRLAGVDDDRDHDDELSLP
;
A
#
# COMPACT_ATOMS: atom_id res chain seq x y z
N MET A 1 -18.64 4.11 33.92
CA MET A 1 -19.52 4.15 32.73
C MET A 1 -19.29 5.48 32.06
N SER A 2 -18.47 5.53 31.06
CA SER A 2 -18.21 6.73 30.25
C SER A 2 -18.03 6.27 28.82
N SER A 3 -19.04 6.58 28.03
CA SER A 3 -19.19 6.27 26.63
C SER A 3 -18.07 6.93 25.83
N LYS A 4 -17.20 6.13 25.22
CA LYS A 4 -16.26 6.59 24.19
C LYS A 4 -17.06 6.82 22.91
N GLU A 5 -17.50 8.04 22.68
CA GLU A 5 -17.90 8.48 21.35
C GLU A 5 -16.67 8.54 20.46
N SER A 6 -16.53 7.56 19.62
CA SER A 6 -15.62 7.61 18.46
C SER A 6 -16.24 8.60 17.47
N VAL A 7 -15.65 9.75 17.33
CA VAL A 7 -15.99 10.72 16.28
C VAL A 7 -15.59 10.11 14.94
N ALA A 8 -16.53 9.46 14.28
CA ALA A 8 -16.45 9.12 12.87
C ALA A 8 -16.73 10.40 12.06
N PRO A 9 -15.89 10.79 11.09
CA PRO A 9 -16.13 11.99 10.28
C PRO A 9 -17.17 11.82 9.19
N SER A 10 -17.63 10.60 8.90
CA SER A 10 -18.77 10.32 8.04
C SER A 10 -19.87 9.70 8.90
N GLY A 11 -20.91 10.45 9.18
CA GLY A 11 -22.09 9.98 9.91
C GLY A 11 -22.94 8.98 9.13
N LEU A 12 -22.34 8.03 8.42
CA LEU A 12 -23.01 7.01 7.62
C LEU A 12 -22.95 5.69 8.39
N SER A 13 -24.00 5.37 9.09
CA SER A 13 -24.23 4.06 9.68
C SER A 13 -24.91 3.14 8.66
N GLY A 14 -24.11 2.51 7.79
CA GLY A 14 -24.60 1.57 6.78
C GLY A 14 -23.99 1.79 5.41
N PRO A 15 -24.23 0.90 4.43
CA PRO A 15 -23.74 1.05 3.07
C PRO A 15 -24.31 2.32 2.41
N ALA A 16 -23.44 3.30 2.13
CA ALA A 16 -23.84 4.55 1.49
C ALA A 16 -24.00 4.37 -0.01
N ARG A 17 -25.01 5.03 -0.58
CA ARG A 17 -25.21 5.12 -2.03
C ARG A 17 -24.28 6.21 -2.57
N ALA A 18 -23.30 5.82 -3.39
CA ALA A 18 -22.25 6.72 -3.85
C ALA A 18 -22.25 6.90 -5.36
N ILE A 19 -22.00 8.13 -5.83
CA ILE A 19 -21.69 8.42 -7.23
C ILE A 19 -20.19 8.40 -7.41
N LEU A 20 -19.70 7.62 -8.37
CA LEU A 20 -18.29 7.49 -8.70
C LEU A 20 -17.90 8.47 -9.78
N VAL A 21 -16.90 9.30 -9.52
CA VAL A 21 -16.48 10.38 -10.43
C VAL A 21 -15.02 10.20 -10.79
N GLY A 22 -14.73 10.12 -12.07
CA GLY A 22 -13.38 10.13 -12.59
C GLY A 22 -13.15 11.28 -13.57
N VAL A 23 -11.93 11.82 -13.60
CA VAL A 23 -11.56 12.90 -14.52
C VAL A 23 -10.48 12.43 -15.48
N ASP A 24 -10.81 12.42 -16.76
CA ASP A 24 -9.88 12.14 -17.85
C ASP A 24 -9.16 13.43 -18.26
N PHE A 25 -7.85 13.47 -18.04
CA PHE A 25 -6.97 14.57 -18.44
C PHE A 25 -6.30 14.34 -19.80
N GLY A 26 -6.71 13.32 -20.57
CA GLY A 26 -6.14 13.02 -21.88
C GLY A 26 -4.69 12.51 -21.87
N ARG A 27 -4.23 11.92 -20.75
CA ARG A 27 -2.85 11.43 -20.60
C ARG A 27 -2.64 9.99 -21.07
N GLY A 28 -3.55 9.45 -21.91
CA GLY A 28 -3.39 8.12 -22.54
C GLY A 28 -3.51 6.92 -21.58
N LYS A 29 -3.92 7.11 -20.33
CA LYS A 29 -4.15 6.01 -19.38
C LYS A 29 -5.52 5.38 -19.68
N PRO A 30 -5.66 4.04 -19.49
CA PRO A 30 -6.97 3.39 -19.61
C PRO A 30 -7.88 3.90 -18.49
N PHE A 31 -8.74 4.82 -18.84
CA PHE A 31 -9.59 5.55 -17.90
C PHE A 31 -10.71 4.67 -17.32
N ASP A 32 -11.26 3.77 -18.13
CA ASP A 32 -12.34 2.88 -17.69
C ASP A 32 -11.88 1.95 -16.57
N SER A 33 -10.64 1.43 -16.66
CA SER A 33 -10.06 0.59 -15.61
C SER A 33 -9.87 1.33 -14.27
N SER A 34 -9.67 2.67 -14.30
CA SER A 34 -9.55 3.48 -13.08
C SER A 34 -10.89 3.61 -12.35
N LEU A 35 -11.97 3.79 -13.08
CA LEU A 35 -13.32 3.82 -12.49
C LEU A 35 -13.79 2.45 -12.01
N ASP A 36 -13.39 1.37 -12.70
CA ASP A 36 -13.65 0.00 -12.22
C ASP A 36 -12.94 -0.26 -10.89
N GLU A 37 -11.69 0.19 -10.77
CA GLU A 37 -10.95 0.08 -9.53
C GLU A 37 -11.56 0.95 -8.41
N LEU A 38 -12.04 2.17 -8.72
CA LEU A 38 -12.76 3.00 -7.75
C LEU A 38 -14.06 2.32 -7.29
N ALA A 39 -14.76 1.63 -8.18
CA ALA A 39 -15.97 0.87 -7.83
C ALA A 39 -15.64 -0.27 -6.86
N LEU A 40 -14.54 -1.02 -7.09
CA LEU A 40 -14.07 -2.06 -6.17
C LEU A 40 -13.60 -1.49 -4.82
N LEU A 41 -13.01 -0.29 -4.82
CA LEU A 41 -12.67 0.41 -3.57
C LEU A 41 -13.93 0.77 -2.79
N ALA A 42 -14.94 1.36 -3.45
CA ALA A 42 -16.21 1.71 -2.81
C ALA A 42 -16.89 0.47 -2.21
N GLU A 43 -16.97 -0.63 -2.96
CA GLU A 43 -17.50 -1.90 -2.47
C GLU A 43 -16.71 -2.45 -1.29
N SER A 44 -15.37 -2.34 -1.33
CA SER A 44 -14.49 -2.77 -0.24
C SER A 44 -14.65 -1.94 1.03
N ALA A 45 -15.10 -0.69 0.91
CA ALA A 45 -15.48 0.20 2.01
C ALA A 45 -16.93 0.01 2.47
N GLY A 46 -17.68 -0.89 1.81
CA GLY A 46 -19.09 -1.14 2.10
C GLY A 46 -20.07 -0.20 1.41
N ASP A 47 -19.62 0.67 0.50
CA ASP A 47 -20.45 1.59 -0.24
C ASP A 47 -21.02 0.96 -1.53
N ILE A 48 -22.16 1.48 -1.99
CA ILE A 48 -22.83 1.03 -3.21
C ILE A 48 -22.68 2.08 -4.30
N GLY A 49 -21.89 1.79 -5.34
CA GLY A 49 -21.79 2.67 -6.52
C GLY A 49 -23.08 2.66 -7.34
N VAL A 50 -23.86 3.76 -7.29
CA VAL A 50 -25.17 3.85 -7.97
C VAL A 50 -25.10 4.50 -9.35
N ALA A 51 -24.07 5.29 -9.62
CA ALA A 51 -23.82 5.90 -10.93
C ALA A 51 -22.32 6.17 -11.12
N ARG A 52 -21.89 6.23 -12.39
CA ARG A 52 -20.53 6.60 -12.80
C ARG A 52 -20.56 7.84 -13.66
N VAL A 53 -19.68 8.78 -13.37
CA VAL A 53 -19.56 10.05 -14.10
C VAL A 53 -18.13 10.23 -14.58
N VAL A 54 -18.00 10.53 -15.87
CA VAL A 54 -16.72 10.86 -16.49
C VAL A 54 -16.71 12.35 -16.83
N ALA A 55 -15.67 13.04 -16.35
CA ALA A 55 -15.39 14.42 -16.76
C ALA A 55 -14.12 14.45 -17.61
N ARG A 56 -14.13 15.12 -18.76
CA ARG A 56 -12.94 15.33 -19.59
C ARG A 56 -12.46 16.77 -19.45
N ARG A 57 -11.20 16.95 -19.06
CA ARG A 57 -10.58 18.25 -18.86
C ARG A 57 -9.10 18.23 -19.19
N LYS A 58 -8.56 19.38 -19.64
CA LYS A 58 -7.10 19.54 -19.84
C LYS A 58 -6.36 19.73 -18.53
N ALA A 59 -7.02 20.35 -17.53
CA ALA A 59 -6.47 20.59 -16.20
C ALA A 59 -7.60 20.64 -15.15
N PRO A 60 -7.29 20.33 -13.86
CA PRO A 60 -8.26 20.47 -12.77
C PRO A 60 -8.73 21.90 -12.63
N ASP A 61 -10.04 22.09 -12.38
CA ASP A 61 -10.59 23.38 -12.01
C ASP A 61 -10.14 23.74 -10.57
N ALA A 62 -9.78 24.99 -10.37
CA ALA A 62 -9.23 25.44 -9.08
C ALA A 62 -10.27 25.37 -7.95
N ALA A 63 -11.55 25.62 -8.24
CA ALA A 63 -12.61 25.68 -7.24
C ALA A 63 -13.34 24.34 -7.06
N LEU A 64 -13.75 23.70 -8.15
CA LEU A 64 -14.62 22.51 -8.13
C LEU A 64 -13.97 21.26 -8.73
N PHE A 65 -12.70 21.30 -9.12
CA PHE A 65 -11.96 20.23 -9.76
C PHE A 65 -12.49 19.85 -11.16
N ILE A 66 -13.81 19.62 -11.29
CA ILE A 66 -14.50 19.22 -12.53
C ILE A 66 -15.17 20.39 -13.29
N GLY A 67 -15.24 21.57 -12.66
CA GLY A 67 -15.97 22.74 -13.18
C GLY A 67 -17.47 22.71 -12.87
N SER A 68 -18.13 23.89 -12.95
CA SER A 68 -19.50 24.08 -12.46
C SER A 68 -20.54 23.23 -13.22
N GLY A 69 -20.52 23.23 -14.56
CA GLY A 69 -21.51 22.49 -15.34
C GLY A 69 -21.49 20.97 -15.05
N LYS A 70 -20.31 20.36 -14.88
CA LYS A 70 -20.24 18.94 -14.51
C LYS A 70 -20.65 18.73 -13.04
N ALA A 71 -20.39 19.69 -12.16
CA ALA A 71 -20.84 19.65 -10.77
C ALA A 71 -22.39 19.72 -10.69
N ASP A 72 -23.03 20.51 -11.53
CA ASP A 72 -24.52 20.59 -11.63
C ASP A 72 -25.12 19.27 -12.15
N GLU A 73 -24.47 18.61 -13.11
CA GLU A 73 -24.84 17.29 -13.60
C GLU A 73 -24.76 16.24 -12.47
N ILE A 74 -23.67 16.23 -11.71
CA ILE A 74 -23.50 15.32 -10.57
C ILE A 74 -24.56 15.62 -9.50
N LYS A 75 -24.86 16.89 -9.23
CA LYS A 75 -25.92 17.27 -8.29
C LYS A 75 -27.29 16.73 -8.68
N ALA A 76 -27.64 16.78 -9.97
CA ALA A 76 -28.87 16.18 -10.47
C ALA A 76 -28.89 14.66 -10.27
N LEU A 77 -27.76 13.98 -10.50
CA LEU A 77 -27.63 12.54 -10.26
C LEU A 77 -27.71 12.19 -8.75
N VAL A 78 -27.11 13.01 -7.87
CA VAL A 78 -27.23 12.85 -6.41
C VAL A 78 -28.71 12.84 -6.00
N LEU A 79 -29.49 13.79 -6.49
CA LEU A 79 -30.93 13.87 -6.19
C LEU A 79 -31.71 12.70 -6.82
N GLY A 80 -31.45 12.38 -8.09
CA GLY A 80 -32.12 11.31 -8.80
C GLY A 80 -31.89 9.91 -8.26
N HIS A 81 -30.66 9.62 -7.80
CA HIS A 81 -30.28 8.34 -7.22
C HIS A 81 -30.36 8.31 -5.71
N GLN A 82 -30.75 9.41 -5.06
CA GLN A 82 -30.71 9.55 -3.59
C GLN A 82 -29.34 9.17 -3.03
N ALA A 83 -28.27 9.64 -3.70
CA ALA A 83 -26.91 9.33 -3.28
C ALA A 83 -26.55 10.15 -2.03
N GLU A 84 -25.81 9.53 -1.11
CA GLU A 84 -25.39 10.10 0.16
C GLU A 84 -23.94 10.59 0.11
N ALA A 85 -23.18 10.09 -0.88
CA ALA A 85 -21.78 10.45 -1.08
C ALA A 85 -21.42 10.57 -2.56
N VAL A 86 -20.33 11.30 -2.82
CA VAL A 86 -19.68 11.38 -4.14
C VAL A 86 -18.20 11.04 -3.95
N LEU A 87 -17.73 10.01 -4.66
CA LEU A 87 -16.37 9.50 -4.56
C LEU A 87 -15.59 9.89 -5.81
N PHE A 88 -14.47 10.58 -5.61
CA PHE A 88 -13.56 10.99 -6.68
C PHE A 88 -12.38 10.03 -6.78
N ASP A 89 -12.05 9.62 -8.00
CA ASP A 89 -10.89 8.77 -8.27
C ASP A 89 -9.57 9.50 -8.04
N GLN A 90 -9.54 10.81 -8.31
CA GLN A 90 -8.35 11.63 -8.11
C GLN A 90 -8.35 12.32 -6.74
N ALA A 91 -7.15 12.59 -6.22
CA ALA A 91 -6.98 13.35 -4.99
C ALA A 91 -7.51 14.78 -5.13
N LEU A 92 -8.32 15.22 -4.17
CA LEU A 92 -8.88 16.55 -4.10
C LEU A 92 -8.08 17.44 -3.14
N SER A 93 -7.90 18.70 -3.51
CA SER A 93 -7.43 19.67 -2.52
C SER A 93 -8.51 19.91 -1.47
N PRO A 94 -8.14 20.32 -0.23
CA PRO A 94 -9.11 20.62 0.82
C PRO A 94 -10.14 21.69 0.44
N ALA A 95 -9.75 22.63 -0.41
CA ALA A 95 -10.63 23.67 -0.91
C ALA A 95 -11.65 23.12 -1.92
N GLN A 96 -11.19 22.29 -2.86
CA GLN A 96 -12.05 21.64 -3.85
C GLN A 96 -13.07 20.73 -3.19
N GLN A 97 -12.63 19.87 -2.26
CA GLN A 97 -13.53 18.98 -1.53
C GLN A 97 -14.66 19.77 -0.85
N ARG A 98 -14.32 20.78 -0.07
CA ARG A 98 -15.32 21.62 0.62
C ARG A 98 -16.26 22.35 -0.33
N ASN A 99 -15.72 22.88 -1.44
CA ASN A 99 -16.56 23.56 -2.41
C ASN A 99 -17.53 22.60 -3.09
N LEU A 100 -17.07 21.38 -3.39
CA LEU A 100 -17.91 20.30 -3.93
C LEU A 100 -18.98 19.88 -2.92
N GLU A 101 -18.64 19.63 -1.65
CA GLU A 101 -19.60 19.31 -0.58
C GLU A 101 -20.70 20.39 -0.47
N LYS A 102 -20.28 21.67 -0.48
CA LYS A 102 -21.23 22.78 -0.44
C LYS A 102 -22.13 22.85 -1.68
N HIS A 103 -21.58 22.55 -2.85
CA HIS A 103 -22.32 22.60 -4.13
C HIS A 103 -23.28 21.44 -4.28
N LEU A 104 -22.81 20.23 -3.94
CA LEU A 104 -23.55 18.97 -4.12
C LEU A 104 -24.53 18.69 -2.98
N GLY A 105 -24.27 19.21 -1.78
CA GLY A 105 -25.10 18.99 -0.59
C GLY A 105 -24.95 17.63 0.07
N VAL A 106 -23.94 16.84 -0.33
CA VAL A 106 -23.60 15.51 0.20
C VAL A 106 -22.14 15.41 0.51
N ALA A 107 -21.74 14.37 1.25
CA ALA A 107 -20.34 14.09 1.55
C ALA A 107 -19.53 13.85 0.27
N VAL A 108 -18.30 14.37 0.22
CA VAL A 108 -17.37 14.16 -0.88
C VAL A 108 -16.08 13.55 -0.32
N ALA A 109 -15.70 12.40 -0.85
CA ALA A 109 -14.44 11.76 -0.54
C ALA A 109 -13.58 11.58 -1.80
N ASP A 110 -12.27 11.55 -1.61
CA ASP A 110 -11.34 11.17 -2.67
C ASP A 110 -10.80 9.75 -2.45
N ARG A 111 -10.13 9.21 -3.45
CA ARG A 111 -9.51 7.88 -3.41
C ARG A 111 -8.65 7.67 -2.16
N THR A 112 -7.91 8.69 -1.72
CA THR A 112 -7.05 8.61 -0.52
C THR A 112 -7.87 8.38 0.75
N MET A 113 -8.98 9.09 0.92
CA MET A 113 -9.85 8.93 2.07
C MET A 113 -10.50 7.54 2.08
N LEU A 114 -10.96 7.06 0.92
CA LEU A 114 -11.58 5.75 0.78
C LEU A 114 -10.59 4.61 1.15
N ILE A 115 -9.34 4.69 0.69
CA ILE A 115 -8.29 3.75 1.08
C ILE A 115 -8.04 3.77 2.59
N LEU A 116 -8.02 4.97 3.21
CA LEU A 116 -7.85 5.12 4.66
C LEU A 116 -9.03 4.54 5.46
N GLU A 117 -10.24 4.61 4.94
CA GLU A 117 -11.43 4.00 5.57
C GLU A 117 -11.34 2.48 5.52
N ILE A 118 -11.02 1.90 4.35
CA ILE A 118 -10.81 0.45 4.20
C ILE A 118 -9.71 -0.03 5.15
N PHE A 119 -8.60 0.70 5.23
CA PHE A 119 -7.51 0.34 6.14
C PHE A 119 -7.93 0.43 7.61
N GLY A 120 -8.77 1.41 7.97
CA GLY A 120 -9.33 1.55 9.32
C GLY A 120 -10.13 0.33 9.77
N GLU A 121 -10.89 -0.24 8.86
CA GLU A 121 -11.70 -1.43 9.11
C GLU A 121 -10.86 -2.73 9.12
N ARG A 122 -9.83 -2.81 8.29
CA ARG A 122 -9.01 -4.01 8.12
C ARG A 122 -7.89 -4.15 9.14
N ALA A 123 -7.43 -3.05 9.76
CA ALA A 123 -6.38 -3.07 10.77
C ALA A 123 -6.82 -3.83 12.03
N LYS A 124 -6.25 -5.01 12.25
CA LYS A 124 -6.53 -5.86 13.42
C LYS A 124 -5.44 -5.74 14.47
N SER A 125 -4.18 -5.67 14.05
CA SER A 125 -3.05 -5.56 14.95
C SER A 125 -2.99 -4.18 15.62
N HIS A 126 -2.37 -4.12 16.80
CA HIS A 126 -2.13 -2.85 17.48
C HIS A 126 -1.27 -1.90 16.64
N GLU A 127 -0.28 -2.44 15.96
CA GLU A 127 0.59 -1.69 15.07
C GLU A 127 -0.15 -1.15 13.84
N GLY A 128 -0.89 -2.00 13.12
CA GLY A 128 -1.69 -1.59 11.97
C GLY A 128 -2.69 -0.49 12.33
N LYS A 129 -3.36 -0.58 13.50
CA LYS A 129 -4.25 0.47 14.00
C LYS A 129 -3.53 1.80 14.23
N LEU A 130 -2.32 1.77 14.80
CA LEU A 130 -1.50 2.98 14.99
C LEU A 130 -1.03 3.57 13.66
N GLN A 131 -0.67 2.73 12.68
CA GLN A 131 -0.27 3.16 11.34
C GLN A 131 -1.42 3.86 10.61
N VAL A 132 -2.61 3.25 10.62
CA VAL A 132 -3.81 3.84 10.04
C VAL A 132 -4.20 5.14 10.75
N GLU A 133 -4.15 5.17 12.09
CA GLU A 133 -4.41 6.37 12.86
C GLU A 133 -3.45 7.50 12.48
N LEU A 134 -2.14 7.19 12.34
CA LEU A 134 -1.14 8.17 11.92
C LEU A 134 -1.46 8.74 10.54
N ALA A 135 -1.72 7.86 9.55
CA ALA A 135 -2.03 8.27 8.19
C ALA A 135 -3.30 9.13 8.13
N ARG A 136 -4.35 8.74 8.87
CA ARG A 136 -5.61 9.48 8.97
C ARG A 136 -5.41 10.86 9.60
N LEU A 137 -4.66 10.96 10.68
CA LEU A 137 -4.34 12.23 11.33
C LEU A 137 -3.51 13.14 10.41
N GLN A 138 -2.55 12.60 9.67
CA GLN A 138 -1.77 13.34 8.69
C GLN A 138 -2.64 13.85 7.52
N TYR A 139 -3.56 13.03 7.04
CA TYR A 139 -4.53 13.43 6.02
C TYR A 139 -5.44 14.55 6.52
N LEU A 140 -6.04 14.40 7.70
CA LEU A 140 -6.91 15.39 8.33
C LEU A 140 -6.17 16.70 8.64
N SER A 141 -4.92 16.63 9.08
CA SER A 141 -4.12 17.82 9.39
C SER A 141 -3.96 18.76 8.19
N THR A 142 -3.92 18.20 6.96
CA THR A 142 -3.85 18.99 5.72
C THR A 142 -5.18 19.66 5.38
N ARG A 143 -6.30 19.14 5.90
CA ARG A 143 -7.65 19.60 5.58
C ARG A 143 -8.22 20.58 6.60
N LEU A 144 -7.69 20.64 7.81
CA LEU A 144 -8.10 21.60 8.85
C LEU A 144 -7.75 23.06 8.51
N VAL A 145 -6.65 23.29 7.81
CA VAL A 145 -6.10 24.64 7.57
C VAL A 145 -7.06 25.62 6.88
N ARG A 146 -8.22 25.13 6.35
CA ARG A 146 -9.15 25.98 5.59
C ARG A 146 -10.65 25.76 5.89
N ARG A 147 -10.98 24.97 6.89
CA ARG A 147 -12.40 24.66 7.16
C ARG A 147 -13.19 25.83 7.75
N TRP A 148 -12.52 26.80 8.35
CA TRP A 148 -13.13 27.84 9.18
C TRP A 148 -13.00 29.28 8.64
N SER A 149 -12.41 29.50 7.47
CA SER A 149 -12.24 30.84 6.89
C SER A 149 -13.56 31.56 6.55
N HIS A 150 -14.72 30.91 6.69
CA HIS A 150 -16.02 31.53 6.49
C HIS A 150 -16.60 32.21 7.74
N LEU A 151 -16.17 31.84 8.96
CA LEU A 151 -16.62 32.46 10.19
C LEU A 151 -16.01 33.87 10.40
N GLU A 152 -14.84 34.11 9.80
CA GLU A 152 -14.15 35.42 9.90
C GLU A 152 -14.89 36.53 9.17
N ARG A 153 -15.63 36.25 8.10
CA ARG A 153 -16.34 37.28 7.33
C ARG A 153 -17.69 37.69 7.91
N GLN A 154 -18.21 36.93 8.89
CA GLN A 154 -19.49 37.25 9.55
C GLN A 154 -19.34 38.02 10.82
N SER A 155 -18.12 38.14 11.38
CA SER A 155 -17.81 38.95 12.56
C SER A 155 -17.10 40.25 12.16
N GLY A 156 -17.78 41.12 11.46
CA GLY A 156 -17.37 42.52 11.27
C GLY A 156 -17.35 43.27 12.62
N GLY A 157 -16.28 43.16 13.37
CA GLY A 157 -16.08 43.85 14.66
C GLY A 157 -14.63 44.27 14.83
N ILE A 158 -14.44 45.56 14.81
CA ILE A 158 -13.24 46.34 15.03
C ILE A 158 -12.28 45.74 16.09
N GLY A 159 -11.06 45.42 15.69
CA GLY A 159 -9.91 45.65 16.58
C GLY A 159 -9.38 44.52 17.44
N MET A 160 -9.55 43.21 17.11
CA MET A 160 -8.74 42.16 17.72
C MET A 160 -8.09 41.30 16.63
N ARG A 161 -6.75 41.26 16.62
CA ARG A 161 -5.97 40.29 15.81
C ARG A 161 -6.25 38.89 16.36
N GLY A 162 -6.95 38.04 15.58
CA GLY A 162 -7.35 36.69 15.93
C GLY A 162 -8.82 36.62 16.36
N GLY A 163 -9.74 36.25 15.42
CA GLY A 163 -11.14 35.94 15.74
C GLY A 163 -11.26 34.59 16.48
N PRO A 164 -12.38 34.34 17.20
CA PRO A 164 -12.61 33.09 17.94
C PRO A 164 -12.51 31.82 17.03
N GLY A 165 -12.66 31.97 15.71
CA GLY A 165 -12.45 30.88 14.74
C GLY A 165 -10.98 30.56 14.50
N GLU A 166 -10.07 31.51 14.47
CA GLU A 166 -8.61 31.27 14.36
C GLU A 166 -8.08 30.54 15.59
N ALA A 167 -8.50 30.96 16.80
CA ALA A 167 -8.11 30.30 18.05
C ALA A 167 -8.55 28.82 18.07
N GLN A 168 -9.74 28.50 17.55
CA GLN A 168 -10.23 27.13 17.50
C GLN A 168 -9.46 26.27 16.48
N ILE A 169 -9.15 26.80 15.29
CA ILE A 169 -8.33 26.11 14.28
C ILE A 169 -6.93 25.82 14.79
N GLU A 170 -6.33 26.81 15.47
CA GLU A 170 -5.00 26.66 16.04
C GLU A 170 -4.97 25.63 17.15
N LEU A 171 -6.03 25.57 17.98
CA LEU A 171 -6.22 24.56 19.00
C LEU A 171 -6.37 23.15 18.37
N ASP A 172 -7.25 22.99 17.39
CA ASP A 172 -7.48 21.72 16.70
C ASP A 172 -6.19 21.24 15.99
N ARG A 173 -5.46 22.15 15.35
CA ARG A 173 -4.18 21.86 14.71
C ARG A 173 -3.12 21.39 15.72
N ARG A 174 -3.08 22.06 16.89
CA ARG A 174 -2.18 21.69 17.98
C ARG A 174 -2.55 20.30 18.54
N MET A 175 -3.82 20.05 18.81
CA MET A 175 -4.31 18.75 19.30
C MET A 175 -3.97 17.62 18.34
N ILE A 176 -4.19 17.80 17.02
CA ILE A 176 -3.80 16.80 16.02
C ILE A 176 -2.29 16.64 15.98
N GLY A 177 -1.52 17.73 16.04
CA GLY A 177 -0.06 17.68 16.08
C GLY A 177 0.48 16.91 17.30
N GLU A 178 -0.12 17.12 18.47
CA GLU A 178 0.22 16.39 19.70
C GLU A 178 -0.17 14.89 19.58
N ARG A 179 -1.33 14.60 18.99
CA ARG A 179 -1.76 13.22 18.74
C ARG A 179 -0.83 12.50 17.78
N ILE A 180 -0.42 13.14 16.68
CA ILE A 180 0.57 12.60 15.72
C ILE A 180 1.89 12.27 16.43
N LYS A 181 2.41 13.17 17.28
CA LYS A 181 3.62 12.91 18.07
C LYS A 181 3.45 11.73 19.00
N GLY A 182 2.30 11.61 19.66
CA GLY A 182 1.96 10.50 20.54
C GLY A 182 1.94 9.15 19.81
N VAL A 183 1.27 9.08 18.66
CA VAL A 183 1.18 7.89 17.83
C VAL A 183 2.56 7.50 17.28
N LYS A 184 3.36 8.45 16.77
CA LYS A 184 4.73 8.19 16.32
C LYS A 184 5.59 7.58 17.44
N LYS A 185 5.52 8.12 18.66
CA LYS A 185 6.25 7.56 19.82
C LYS A 185 5.83 6.11 20.15
N GLN A 186 4.55 5.79 19.97
CA GLN A 186 4.07 4.41 20.17
C GLN A 186 4.60 3.49 19.07
N LEU A 187 4.54 3.90 17.80
CA LEU A 187 5.11 3.16 16.67
C LEU A 187 6.61 2.92 16.83
N ASP A 188 7.38 3.89 17.29
CA ASP A 188 8.81 3.73 17.55
C ASP A 188 9.10 2.65 18.62
N ARG A 189 8.23 2.54 19.64
CA ARG A 189 8.35 1.46 20.64
C ARG A 189 8.09 0.09 20.03
N VAL A 190 7.07 -0.01 19.18
CA VAL A 190 6.75 -1.26 18.47
C VAL A 190 7.87 -1.64 17.50
N LYS A 191 8.42 -0.68 16.74
CA LYS A 191 9.60 -0.90 15.87
C LYS A 191 10.79 -1.45 16.64
N LYS A 192 11.11 -0.90 17.84
CA LYS A 192 12.20 -1.40 18.70
C LYS A 192 11.96 -2.83 19.18
N GLN A 193 10.73 -3.19 19.57
CA GLN A 193 10.39 -4.55 19.96
C GLN A 193 10.55 -5.53 18.79
N ARG A 194 10.10 -5.17 17.59
CA ARG A 194 10.27 -5.98 16.38
C ARG A 194 11.73 -6.15 16.00
N SER A 195 12.57 -5.12 16.10
CA SER A 195 13.99 -5.22 15.78
C SER A 195 14.72 -6.24 16.69
N THR A 196 14.31 -6.35 17.94
CA THR A 196 14.85 -7.35 18.87
C THR A 196 14.43 -8.78 18.48
N GLN A 197 13.17 -8.98 18.12
CA GLN A 197 12.66 -10.26 17.62
C GLN A 197 13.28 -10.65 16.28
N ARG A 198 13.55 -9.67 15.41
CA ARG A 198 14.21 -9.84 14.12
C ARG A 198 15.62 -10.38 14.29
N ARG A 199 16.46 -9.77 15.15
CA ARG A 199 17.82 -10.26 15.43
C ARG A 199 17.86 -11.70 15.92
N SER A 200 16.81 -12.15 16.61
CA SER A 200 16.67 -13.56 17.01
C SER A 200 16.39 -14.47 15.80
N ARG A 201 15.59 -14.02 14.82
CA ARG A 201 15.30 -14.78 13.59
C ARG A 201 16.50 -14.81 12.62
N GLU A 202 17.25 -13.72 12.53
CA GLU A 202 18.49 -13.63 11.74
C GLU A 202 19.54 -14.65 12.20
N ARG A 203 19.65 -14.90 13.50
CA ARG A 203 20.55 -15.92 14.07
C ARG A 203 20.19 -17.34 13.63
N ASN A 204 18.92 -17.60 13.30
CA ASN A 204 18.45 -18.91 12.90
C ASN A 204 18.59 -19.19 11.39
N GLN A 205 19.17 -18.26 10.61
CA GLN A 205 19.43 -18.39 9.16
C GLN A 205 18.21 -18.89 8.35
N THR A 206 16.98 -18.56 8.78
CA THR A 206 15.77 -18.96 8.07
C THR A 206 15.61 -18.14 6.79
N PHE A 207 15.52 -18.79 5.63
CA PHE A 207 15.28 -18.13 4.35
C PHE A 207 13.91 -17.44 4.35
N ARG A 208 13.85 -16.17 3.97
CA ARG A 208 12.66 -15.33 4.06
C ARG A 208 12.08 -15.05 2.69
N VAL A 209 10.84 -15.42 2.51
CA VAL A 209 10.06 -15.20 1.30
C VAL A 209 8.92 -14.24 1.61
N SER A 210 8.74 -13.21 0.80
CA SER A 210 7.65 -12.25 0.96
C SER A 210 6.79 -12.18 -0.31
N LEU A 211 5.47 -12.25 -0.14
CA LEU A 211 4.52 -12.04 -1.22
C LEU A 211 4.33 -10.55 -1.45
N VAL A 212 4.55 -10.09 -2.67
CA VAL A 212 4.28 -8.72 -3.10
C VAL A 212 3.43 -8.74 -4.35
N GLY A 213 2.75 -7.65 -4.65
CA GLY A 213 1.92 -7.57 -5.84
C GLY A 213 0.69 -6.68 -5.64
N TYR A 214 -0.03 -6.46 -6.72
CA TYR A 214 -1.19 -5.58 -6.72
C TYR A 214 -2.32 -6.11 -5.82
N THR A 215 -3.23 -5.23 -5.39
CA THR A 215 -4.44 -5.65 -4.67
C THR A 215 -5.23 -6.64 -5.52
N ASN A 216 -5.84 -7.62 -4.87
CA ASN A 216 -6.64 -8.66 -5.53
C ASN A 216 -5.88 -9.55 -6.54
N ALA A 217 -4.54 -9.55 -6.59
CA ALA A 217 -3.76 -10.49 -7.41
C ALA A 217 -3.79 -11.94 -6.87
N GLY A 218 -4.34 -12.15 -5.67
CA GLY A 218 -4.48 -13.48 -5.05
C GLY A 218 -3.33 -13.86 -4.12
N LYS A 219 -2.59 -12.88 -3.55
CA LYS A 219 -1.49 -13.13 -2.59
C LYS A 219 -1.91 -13.97 -1.40
N SER A 220 -2.98 -13.58 -0.70
CA SER A 220 -3.48 -14.29 0.49
C SER A 220 -4.04 -15.68 0.15
N THR A 221 -4.58 -15.86 -1.05
CA THR A 221 -5.00 -17.17 -1.56
C THR A 221 -3.79 -18.07 -1.78
N LEU A 222 -2.75 -17.55 -2.43
CA LEU A 222 -1.49 -18.27 -2.64
C LEU A 222 -0.80 -18.59 -1.29
N PHE A 223 -0.77 -17.63 -0.36
CA PHE A 223 -0.26 -17.87 0.98
C PHE A 223 -0.95 -19.06 1.63
N ASN A 224 -2.28 -19.09 1.64
CA ASN A 224 -3.06 -20.19 2.22
C ASN A 224 -2.78 -21.54 1.54
N ALA A 225 -2.65 -21.53 0.21
CA ALA A 225 -2.37 -22.75 -0.57
C ALA A 225 -0.96 -23.30 -0.28
N LEU A 226 0.03 -22.42 -0.05
CA LEU A 226 1.41 -22.85 0.24
C LEU A 226 1.58 -23.38 1.66
N VAL A 227 0.95 -22.73 2.66
CA VAL A 227 1.14 -23.10 4.08
C VAL A 227 0.03 -23.95 4.65
N ASN A 228 -0.92 -24.42 3.82
CA ASN A 228 -2.11 -25.19 4.23
C ASN A 228 -2.89 -24.51 5.38
N ALA A 229 -2.95 -23.17 5.35
CA ALA A 229 -3.66 -22.37 6.35
C ALA A 229 -5.04 -21.94 5.84
N LYS A 230 -5.94 -21.66 6.77
CA LYS A 230 -7.24 -21.04 6.48
C LYS A 230 -7.22 -19.58 6.97
N THR A 231 -6.32 -18.76 6.44
CA THR A 231 -6.35 -17.32 6.71
C THR A 231 -7.44 -16.68 5.83
N TYR A 232 -8.04 -15.60 6.32
CA TYR A 232 -9.07 -14.90 5.56
C TYR A 232 -8.54 -14.44 4.20
N ALA A 233 -9.08 -15.01 3.14
CA ALA A 233 -8.86 -14.57 1.78
C ALA A 233 -10.21 -14.23 1.17
N ALA A 234 -10.40 -13.01 0.74
CA ALA A 234 -11.63 -12.54 0.12
C ALA A 234 -11.30 -11.88 -1.23
N ASP A 235 -12.25 -11.92 -2.14
CA ASP A 235 -12.18 -11.22 -3.43
C ASP A 235 -12.49 -9.71 -3.22
N GLN A 236 -11.73 -9.09 -2.31
CA GLN A 236 -11.86 -7.70 -1.92
C GLN A 236 -10.48 -7.03 -1.93
N LEU A 237 -10.46 -5.72 -2.23
CA LEU A 237 -9.22 -4.94 -2.15
C LEU A 237 -8.75 -4.86 -0.70
N PHE A 238 -7.42 -4.98 -0.51
CA PHE A 238 -6.78 -4.94 0.80
C PHE A 238 -7.32 -5.98 1.81
N ALA A 239 -7.56 -7.22 1.35
CA ALA A 239 -7.97 -8.31 2.23
C ALA A 239 -6.97 -8.54 3.38
N THR A 240 -5.68 -8.34 3.12
CA THR A 240 -4.59 -8.37 4.10
C THR A 240 -4.00 -6.98 4.27
N LEU A 241 -4.02 -6.45 5.48
CA LEU A 241 -3.36 -5.20 5.87
C LEU A 241 -2.20 -5.48 6.84
N ASP A 242 -2.44 -6.32 7.83
CA ASP A 242 -1.41 -6.76 8.79
C ASP A 242 -0.63 -7.94 8.20
N THR A 243 0.69 -7.85 8.20
CA THR A 243 1.55 -8.94 7.71
C THR A 243 1.34 -10.21 8.52
N THR A 244 1.17 -11.31 7.81
CA THR A 244 1.07 -12.64 8.42
C THR A 244 2.26 -13.47 7.97
N THR A 245 3.10 -13.92 8.91
CA THR A 245 4.25 -14.78 8.63
C THR A 245 4.00 -16.19 9.14
N ARG A 246 4.31 -17.20 8.32
CA ARG A 246 4.23 -18.63 8.66
C ARG A 246 5.47 -19.36 8.17
N GLN A 247 5.76 -20.46 8.82
CA GLN A 247 6.82 -21.37 8.38
C GLN A 247 6.29 -22.23 7.23
N LEU A 248 7.06 -22.29 6.16
CA LEU A 248 6.81 -23.11 4.97
C LEU A 248 7.82 -24.25 4.95
N TYR A 249 7.33 -25.48 4.90
CA TYR A 249 8.14 -26.67 4.75
C TYR A 249 8.19 -27.06 3.27
N LEU A 250 9.42 -27.23 2.77
CA LEU A 250 9.70 -27.58 1.39
C LEU A 250 10.34 -28.97 1.35
N GLU A 251 9.95 -29.77 0.36
CA GLU A 251 10.57 -31.06 0.12
C GLU A 251 12.01 -30.84 -0.35
N GLY A 252 12.94 -31.53 0.28
CA GLY A 252 14.34 -31.54 -0.15
C GLY A 252 14.51 -32.43 -1.40
N PRO A 253 15.62 -32.29 -2.15
CA PRO A 253 15.93 -33.24 -3.23
C PRO A 253 16.06 -34.66 -2.66
N GLU A 254 15.60 -35.67 -3.42
CA GLU A 254 15.71 -37.06 -3.05
C GLU A 254 17.18 -37.48 -2.92
N GLY A 255 17.58 -37.98 -1.75
CA GLY A 255 18.94 -38.49 -1.50
C GLY A 255 19.26 -38.70 -0.03
N PRO A 256 20.31 -39.47 0.31
CA PRO A 256 20.67 -39.75 1.70
C PRO A 256 21.11 -38.55 2.54
N GLU A 257 21.43 -37.40 1.92
CA GLU A 257 21.68 -36.11 2.60
C GLU A 257 20.41 -35.26 2.74
N ALA A 258 19.26 -35.70 2.23
CA ALA A 258 17.98 -34.99 2.16
C ALA A 258 17.21 -34.95 3.49
N ALA A 259 17.80 -35.42 4.61
CA ALA A 259 17.09 -35.54 5.88
C ALA A 259 16.83 -34.23 6.62
N SER A 260 17.21 -33.07 6.08
CA SER A 260 16.81 -31.77 6.63
C SER A 260 15.73 -31.16 5.76
N ALA A 261 14.47 -31.27 6.19
CA ALA A 261 13.39 -30.48 5.62
C ALA A 261 13.81 -29.01 5.62
N ARG A 262 13.96 -28.44 4.41
CA ARG A 262 14.31 -27.01 4.30
C ARG A 262 13.09 -26.20 4.67
N SER A 263 13.24 -25.31 5.61
CA SER A 263 12.17 -24.41 6.04
C SER A 263 12.47 -23.00 5.59
N ALA A 264 11.44 -22.33 5.07
CA ALA A 264 11.45 -20.91 4.79
C ALA A 264 10.36 -20.21 5.61
N SER A 265 10.53 -18.94 5.88
CA SER A 265 9.43 -18.14 6.40
C SER A 265 8.72 -17.46 5.24
N LEU A 266 7.42 -17.64 5.13
CA LEU A 266 6.57 -17.00 4.12
C LEU A 266 5.75 -15.90 4.78
N SER A 267 5.80 -14.70 4.21
CA SER A 267 5.06 -13.53 4.69
C SER A 267 4.07 -13.05 3.63
N ASP A 268 2.79 -12.89 4.02
CA ASP A 268 1.77 -12.20 3.21
C ASP A 268 1.75 -10.73 3.58
N THR A 269 1.85 -9.84 2.57
CA THR A 269 1.92 -8.40 2.76
C THR A 269 0.71 -7.66 2.20
N VAL A 270 0.59 -6.38 2.53
CA VAL A 270 -0.44 -5.50 1.98
C VAL A 270 -0.33 -5.43 0.46
N GLY A 271 -1.48 -5.43 -0.23
CA GLY A 271 -1.52 -5.24 -1.68
C GLY A 271 -1.23 -3.81 -2.07
N PHE A 272 -0.49 -3.63 -3.16
CA PHE A 272 -0.27 -2.32 -3.76
C PHE A 272 -1.46 -1.92 -4.63
N ILE A 273 -1.67 -0.63 -4.78
CA ILE A 273 -2.73 -0.05 -5.60
C ILE A 273 -2.18 1.19 -6.30
N ARG A 274 -2.80 1.58 -7.41
CA ARG A 274 -2.46 2.77 -8.16
C ARG A 274 -2.57 4.03 -7.30
N ASP A 275 -1.65 4.96 -7.53
CA ASP A 275 -1.64 6.27 -6.87
C ASP A 275 -1.69 6.17 -5.34
N LEU A 276 -1.04 5.13 -4.75
CA LEU A 276 -0.90 5.00 -3.31
C LEU A 276 -0.17 6.23 -2.76
N PRO A 277 -0.79 7.03 -1.88
CA PRO A 277 -0.17 8.26 -1.38
C PRO A 277 1.13 7.97 -0.61
N HIS A 278 2.20 8.74 -0.86
CA HIS A 278 3.49 8.60 -0.15
C HIS A 278 3.34 8.59 1.37
N LYS A 279 2.43 9.41 1.92
CA LYS A 279 2.14 9.42 3.37
C LYS A 279 1.60 8.09 3.90
N LEU A 280 0.89 7.33 3.05
CA LEU A 280 0.46 5.98 3.39
C LEU A 280 1.64 5.02 3.34
N ILE A 281 2.51 5.11 2.35
CA ILE A 281 3.74 4.31 2.27
C ILE A 281 4.59 4.52 3.52
N GLU A 282 4.82 5.78 3.94
CA GLU A 282 5.52 6.11 5.20
C GLU A 282 4.82 5.51 6.44
N ALA A 283 3.50 5.61 6.51
CA ALA A 283 2.74 5.08 7.65
C ALA A 283 2.82 3.56 7.74
N PHE A 284 2.85 2.86 6.59
CA PHE A 284 2.95 1.41 6.49
C PHE A 284 4.38 0.89 6.29
N GLU A 285 5.40 1.75 6.45
CA GLU A 285 6.81 1.38 6.32
C GLU A 285 7.16 0.09 7.07
N ALA A 286 6.66 -0.09 8.30
CA ALA A 286 6.94 -1.28 9.10
C ALA A 286 6.30 -2.57 8.53
N THR A 287 5.16 -2.46 7.86
CA THR A 287 4.50 -3.57 7.17
C THR A 287 5.23 -3.89 5.85
N LEU A 288 5.69 -2.85 5.15
CA LEU A 288 6.46 -2.96 3.91
C LEU A 288 7.91 -3.39 4.18
N GLN A 289 8.40 -3.20 5.41
CA GLN A 289 9.73 -3.64 5.83
C GLN A 289 9.92 -5.16 5.71
N GLU A 290 8.86 -5.95 5.89
CA GLU A 290 8.93 -7.41 5.70
C GLU A 290 9.26 -7.77 4.23
N ALA A 291 8.86 -6.94 3.26
CA ALA A 291 9.27 -7.11 1.87
C ALA A 291 10.75 -6.72 1.67
N ASN A 292 11.19 -5.62 2.30
CA ASN A 292 12.59 -5.17 2.22
C ASN A 292 13.57 -6.11 2.92
N ASP A 293 13.10 -6.86 3.92
CA ASP A 293 13.91 -7.81 4.69
C ASP A 293 13.93 -9.22 4.08
N ALA A 294 13.19 -9.47 2.99
CA ALA A 294 13.10 -10.76 2.36
C ALA A 294 14.38 -11.13 1.59
N ASP A 295 14.67 -12.43 1.52
CA ASP A 295 15.71 -12.97 0.67
C ASP A 295 15.20 -13.25 -0.75
N LEU A 296 13.86 -13.40 -0.89
CA LEU A 296 13.15 -13.59 -2.15
C LEU A 296 11.78 -12.90 -2.10
N LEU A 297 11.43 -12.19 -3.18
CA LEU A 297 10.08 -11.67 -3.41
C LEU A 297 9.32 -12.58 -4.39
N LEU A 298 8.12 -12.97 -4.04
CA LEU A 298 7.16 -13.57 -4.97
C LEU A 298 6.23 -12.44 -5.46
N HIS A 299 6.50 -11.95 -6.65
CA HIS A 299 5.67 -10.92 -7.27
C HIS A 299 4.44 -11.58 -7.90
N VAL A 300 3.33 -11.55 -7.17
CA VAL A 300 2.06 -12.15 -7.58
C VAL A 300 1.31 -11.21 -8.50
N VAL A 301 0.97 -11.69 -9.69
CA VAL A 301 0.34 -10.93 -10.77
C VAL A 301 -0.94 -11.65 -11.20
N ASP A 302 -2.03 -10.93 -11.42
CA ASP A 302 -3.24 -11.47 -12.03
C ASP A 302 -3.03 -11.59 -13.54
N CYS A 303 -2.83 -12.81 -14.06
CA CYS A 303 -2.54 -13.01 -15.47
C CYS A 303 -3.75 -12.76 -16.39
N ALA A 304 -4.96 -12.71 -15.85
CA ALA A 304 -6.17 -12.37 -16.59
C ALA A 304 -6.49 -10.85 -16.59
N SER A 305 -5.67 -10.04 -15.91
CA SER A 305 -5.89 -8.58 -15.84
C SER A 305 -5.61 -7.89 -17.18
N PRO A 306 -6.54 -7.10 -17.73
CA PRO A 306 -6.30 -6.33 -18.96
C PRO A 306 -5.26 -5.21 -18.78
N VAL A 307 -4.96 -4.84 -17.53
CA VAL A 307 -3.99 -3.78 -17.16
C VAL A 307 -2.78 -4.35 -16.41
N LEU A 308 -2.41 -5.60 -16.73
CA LEU A 308 -1.33 -6.33 -16.09
C LEU A 308 -0.01 -5.55 -16.08
N THR A 309 0.40 -4.98 -17.22
CA THR A 309 1.66 -4.26 -17.37
C THR A 309 1.71 -3.01 -16.49
N GLU A 310 0.60 -2.25 -16.41
CA GLU A 310 0.48 -1.08 -15.57
C GLU A 310 0.56 -1.46 -14.08
N GLN A 311 -0.11 -2.55 -13.69
CA GLN A 311 -0.08 -3.06 -12.32
C GLN A 311 1.34 -3.49 -11.93
N MET A 312 2.05 -4.20 -12.80
CA MET A 312 3.44 -4.59 -12.56
C MET A 312 4.35 -3.37 -12.41
N THR A 313 4.18 -2.35 -13.28
CA THR A 313 4.94 -1.10 -13.22
C THR A 313 4.71 -0.38 -11.91
N GLU A 314 3.47 -0.32 -11.43
CA GLU A 314 3.13 0.33 -10.16
C GLU A 314 3.73 -0.41 -8.96
N VAL A 315 3.68 -1.75 -8.96
CA VAL A 315 4.34 -2.56 -7.94
C VAL A 315 5.85 -2.29 -7.92
N GLN A 316 6.50 -2.27 -9.08
CA GLN A 316 7.93 -2.01 -9.18
C GLN A 316 8.30 -0.60 -8.71
N ARG A 317 7.45 0.40 -8.98
CA ARG A 317 7.60 1.77 -8.46
C ARG A 317 7.62 1.77 -6.93
N VAL A 318 6.66 1.10 -6.30
CA VAL A 318 6.58 1.03 -4.84
C VAL A 318 7.76 0.25 -4.26
N LEU A 319 8.15 -0.89 -4.86
CA LEU A 319 9.34 -1.65 -4.44
C LEU A 319 10.61 -0.80 -4.48
N THR A 320 10.76 0.06 -5.49
CA THR A 320 11.88 1.01 -5.59
C THR A 320 11.82 2.04 -4.47
N GLU A 321 10.65 2.60 -4.18
CA GLU A 321 10.44 3.61 -3.14
C GLU A 321 10.78 3.09 -1.74
N ILE A 322 10.48 1.81 -1.46
CA ILE A 322 10.79 1.17 -0.17
C ILE A 322 12.19 0.55 -0.10
N GLY A 323 13.00 0.64 -1.18
CA GLY A 323 14.36 0.10 -1.23
C GLY A 323 14.45 -1.40 -1.49
N ALA A 324 13.36 -2.06 -1.91
CA ALA A 324 13.28 -3.49 -2.17
C ALA A 324 13.51 -3.89 -3.64
N ALA A 325 13.81 -2.93 -4.53
CA ALA A 325 13.95 -3.18 -5.98
C ALA A 325 15.07 -4.17 -6.34
N ASN A 326 16.12 -4.26 -5.51
CA ASN A 326 17.28 -5.12 -5.77
C ASN A 326 17.14 -6.53 -5.16
N ILE A 327 16.03 -6.82 -4.48
CA ILE A 327 15.78 -8.15 -3.93
C ILE A 327 15.41 -9.08 -5.09
N PRO A 328 15.97 -10.30 -5.14
CA PRO A 328 15.62 -11.28 -6.13
C PRO A 328 14.10 -11.53 -6.19
N GLN A 329 13.55 -11.64 -7.40
CA GLN A 329 12.12 -11.80 -7.62
C GLN A 329 11.82 -13.07 -8.42
N VAL A 330 10.68 -13.71 -8.12
CA VAL A 330 10.00 -14.68 -8.96
C VAL A 330 8.65 -14.09 -9.36
N LEU A 331 8.34 -14.06 -10.65
CA LEU A 331 7.05 -13.64 -11.14
C LEU A 331 6.05 -14.79 -11.04
N VAL A 332 4.99 -14.59 -10.27
CA VAL A 332 3.93 -15.58 -10.07
C VAL A 332 2.67 -15.12 -10.79
N TYR A 333 2.45 -15.62 -12.00
CA TYR A 333 1.25 -15.34 -12.78
C TYR A 333 0.11 -16.22 -12.27
N ASN A 334 -0.71 -15.63 -11.39
CA ASN A 334 -1.83 -16.30 -10.73
C ASN A 334 -3.14 -16.10 -11.50
N LYS A 335 -4.17 -16.86 -11.13
CA LYS A 335 -5.50 -16.91 -11.73
C LYS A 335 -5.51 -17.51 -13.15
N LEU A 336 -4.65 -18.49 -13.38
CA LEU A 336 -4.56 -19.23 -14.63
C LEU A 336 -5.91 -19.85 -15.06
N ASP A 337 -6.75 -20.18 -14.07
CA ASP A 337 -8.13 -20.67 -14.24
C ASP A 337 -9.06 -19.67 -14.95
N ARG A 338 -8.71 -18.39 -14.98
CA ARG A 338 -9.48 -17.32 -15.66
C ARG A 338 -9.08 -17.10 -17.11
N LEU A 339 -7.98 -17.71 -17.57
CA LEU A 339 -7.54 -17.58 -18.96
C LEU A 339 -8.29 -18.58 -19.85
N GLU A 340 -8.64 -18.12 -21.04
CA GLU A 340 -9.14 -18.99 -22.10
C GLU A 340 -8.03 -19.95 -22.54
N GLU A 341 -8.39 -21.11 -23.06
CA GLU A 341 -7.45 -22.17 -23.43
C GLU A 341 -6.41 -21.70 -24.46
N THR A 342 -6.80 -20.79 -25.35
CA THR A 342 -5.92 -20.16 -26.37
C THR A 342 -4.88 -19.20 -25.79
N GLN A 343 -5.12 -18.69 -24.60
CA GLN A 343 -4.25 -17.72 -23.89
C GLN A 343 -3.34 -18.41 -22.87
N ARG A 344 -3.58 -19.70 -22.61
CA ARG A 344 -2.79 -20.45 -21.64
C ARG A 344 -1.37 -20.68 -22.10
N PRO A 345 -0.37 -20.60 -21.20
CA PRO A 345 1.02 -20.89 -21.53
C PRO A 345 1.17 -22.38 -21.88
N ARG A 346 2.15 -22.69 -22.75
CA ARG A 346 2.49 -24.07 -23.07
C ARG A 346 3.21 -24.79 -21.94
N GLU A 347 4.00 -24.04 -21.19
CA GLU A 347 4.75 -24.51 -20.03
C GLU A 347 4.35 -23.66 -18.82
N LEU A 348 4.19 -24.29 -17.67
CA LEU A 348 3.82 -23.60 -16.43
C LEU A 348 4.99 -22.86 -15.78
N ARG A 349 6.21 -23.09 -16.28
CA ARG A 349 7.42 -22.43 -15.78
C ARG A 349 8.30 -22.00 -16.95
N ASP A 350 8.79 -20.77 -16.93
CA ASP A 350 9.78 -20.23 -17.87
C ASP A 350 10.65 -19.16 -17.20
N VAL A 351 11.49 -18.51 -18.00
CA VAL A 351 12.32 -17.38 -17.57
C VAL A 351 12.06 -16.21 -18.49
N LEU A 352 11.58 -15.11 -17.91
CA LEU A 352 11.31 -13.87 -18.64
C LEU A 352 12.56 -12.98 -18.68
N GLU A 353 12.94 -12.52 -19.86
CA GLU A 353 13.95 -11.46 -20.01
C GLU A 353 13.27 -10.10 -19.92
N VAL A 354 13.50 -9.37 -18.82
CA VAL A 354 12.81 -8.10 -18.54
C VAL A 354 13.50 -6.92 -19.16
N ASN A 355 14.85 -6.89 -19.15
CA ASN A 355 15.70 -5.89 -19.76
C ASN A 355 17.02 -6.54 -20.17
N ALA A 356 17.86 -5.84 -20.96
CA ALA A 356 19.13 -6.36 -21.47
C ALA A 356 19.94 -7.15 -20.42
N GLY A 357 19.72 -8.46 -20.35
CA GLY A 357 20.42 -9.40 -19.48
C GLY A 357 19.78 -9.72 -18.14
N LEU A 358 18.68 -9.06 -17.73
CA LEU A 358 17.98 -9.42 -16.50
C LEU A 358 16.95 -10.54 -16.77
N ARG A 359 17.27 -11.75 -16.32
CA ARG A 359 16.42 -12.94 -16.43
C ARG A 359 15.68 -13.16 -15.12
N VAL A 360 14.34 -13.21 -15.16
CA VAL A 360 13.49 -13.38 -13.98
C VAL A 360 12.69 -14.66 -14.13
N PRO A 361 12.79 -15.62 -13.19
CA PRO A 361 11.97 -16.84 -13.21
C PRO A 361 10.50 -16.48 -13.13
N ARG A 362 9.66 -17.17 -13.94
CA ARG A 362 8.22 -16.99 -13.96
C ARG A 362 7.51 -18.34 -13.83
N VAL A 363 6.41 -18.35 -13.08
CA VAL A 363 5.56 -19.51 -12.92
C VAL A 363 4.09 -19.11 -13.08
N PHE A 364 3.33 -19.97 -13.77
CA PHE A 364 1.90 -19.80 -13.97
C PHE A 364 1.13 -20.74 -13.05
N ILE A 365 0.21 -20.19 -12.27
CA ILE A 365 -0.54 -20.95 -11.27
C ILE A 365 -2.01 -20.53 -11.22
N SER A 366 -2.82 -21.40 -10.66
CA SER A 366 -4.08 -21.04 -10.03
C SER A 366 -4.03 -21.40 -8.55
N ALA A 367 -3.88 -20.41 -7.71
CA ALA A 367 -3.91 -20.62 -6.27
C ALA A 367 -5.27 -21.13 -5.77
N GLN A 368 -6.33 -20.98 -6.57
CA GLN A 368 -7.68 -21.44 -6.26
C GLN A 368 -7.87 -22.92 -6.61
N THR A 369 -7.43 -23.37 -7.77
CA THR A 369 -7.61 -24.75 -8.25
C THR A 369 -6.45 -25.66 -7.84
N GLY A 370 -5.29 -25.08 -7.53
CA GLY A 370 -4.07 -25.83 -7.23
C GLY A 370 -3.20 -26.13 -8.45
N GLU A 371 -3.60 -25.72 -9.67
CA GLU A 371 -2.80 -25.87 -10.88
C GLU A 371 -1.49 -25.08 -10.78
N GLY A 372 -0.35 -25.68 -11.18
CA GLY A 372 0.98 -25.06 -11.13
C GLY A 372 1.60 -24.96 -9.74
N MET A 373 0.95 -25.49 -8.70
CA MET A 373 1.47 -25.39 -7.33
C MET A 373 2.68 -26.31 -7.09
N ALA A 374 2.82 -27.39 -7.86
CA ALA A 374 4.00 -28.26 -7.81
C ALA A 374 5.24 -27.52 -8.31
N GLU A 375 5.12 -26.85 -9.46
CA GLU A 375 6.17 -26.02 -10.06
C GLU A 375 6.56 -24.85 -9.15
N MET A 376 5.55 -24.23 -8.50
CA MET A 376 5.79 -23.17 -7.52
C MET A 376 6.61 -23.66 -6.32
N ARG A 377 6.30 -24.87 -5.78
CA ARG A 377 7.06 -25.47 -4.70
C ARG A 377 8.47 -25.86 -5.12
N ALA A 378 8.64 -26.36 -6.35
CA ALA A 378 9.96 -26.68 -6.91
C ALA A 378 10.84 -25.41 -7.00
N ILE A 379 10.30 -24.30 -7.53
CA ILE A 379 11.01 -23.00 -7.59
C ILE A 379 11.44 -22.54 -6.19
N LEU A 380 10.56 -22.65 -5.18
CA LEU A 380 10.89 -22.28 -3.80
C LEU A 380 11.98 -23.17 -3.21
N SER A 381 11.95 -24.48 -3.48
CA SER A 381 12.97 -25.41 -3.04
C SER A 381 14.33 -25.10 -3.67
N GLU A 382 14.37 -24.80 -4.98
CA GLU A 382 15.56 -24.38 -5.71
C GLU A 382 16.10 -23.04 -5.19
N ALA A 383 15.22 -22.06 -4.89
CA ALA A 383 15.60 -20.77 -4.34
C ALA A 383 16.27 -20.91 -2.97
N VAL A 384 15.67 -21.72 -2.08
CA VAL A 384 16.25 -22.02 -0.75
C VAL A 384 17.55 -22.79 -0.87
N ALA A 385 17.70 -23.63 -1.91
CA ALA A 385 18.94 -24.35 -2.21
C ALA A 385 20.02 -23.48 -2.83
N GLY A 386 19.67 -22.28 -3.34
CA GLY A 386 20.59 -21.43 -4.10
C GLY A 386 20.86 -21.94 -5.52
N THR A 387 20.01 -22.82 -6.05
CA THR A 387 20.18 -23.44 -7.38
C THR A 387 19.23 -22.85 -8.44
N LEU A 388 18.37 -21.92 -8.06
CA LEU A 388 17.38 -21.32 -8.98
C LEU A 388 18.09 -20.51 -10.08
N GLU A 389 17.84 -20.87 -11.33
CA GLU A 389 18.38 -20.14 -12.48
C GLU A 389 17.80 -18.73 -12.57
N GLY A 390 18.63 -17.73 -12.82
CA GLY A 390 18.25 -16.31 -12.79
C GLY A 390 18.32 -15.66 -11.38
N PHE A 391 18.54 -16.47 -10.32
CA PHE A 391 18.63 -15.98 -8.95
C PHE A 391 20.01 -15.36 -8.62
N LEU A 392 21.03 -15.64 -9.43
CA LEU A 392 22.43 -15.30 -9.17
C LEU A 392 22.84 -13.87 -9.51
N ASN A 393 21.92 -12.98 -9.90
CA ASN A 393 22.25 -11.56 -10.05
C ASN A 393 22.22 -10.80 -8.69
N ARG A 394 22.65 -11.44 -7.60
CA ARG A 394 23.23 -10.67 -6.50
C ARG A 394 24.51 -10.06 -7.04
N ALA A 395 24.53 -8.74 -7.24
CA ALA A 395 25.81 -8.04 -7.20
C ALA A 395 26.49 -8.54 -5.93
N GLU A 396 27.64 -9.24 -6.08
CA GLU A 396 28.46 -9.59 -4.93
C GLU A 396 28.58 -8.31 -4.11
N PRO A 397 28.35 -8.35 -2.78
CA PRO A 397 28.61 -7.17 -1.97
C PRO A 397 30.05 -6.80 -2.30
N ALA A 398 30.26 -5.55 -2.72
CA ALA A 398 31.59 -5.06 -3.06
C ALA A 398 32.52 -5.53 -1.94
N PRO A 399 33.64 -6.21 -2.25
CA PRO A 399 34.50 -6.76 -1.21
C PRO A 399 34.79 -5.61 -0.27
N HIS A 400 34.47 -5.79 1.01
CA HIS A 400 34.80 -4.83 2.05
C HIS A 400 36.29 -4.57 1.89
N ASP A 401 36.62 -3.37 1.44
CA ASP A 401 37.99 -2.97 1.29
C ASP A 401 38.58 -2.82 2.71
N VAL A 402 39.19 -3.90 3.16
CA VAL A 402 39.82 -4.01 4.50
C VAL A 402 40.93 -2.95 4.69
N ARG A 403 41.26 -2.20 3.62
CA ARG A 403 42.27 -1.14 3.65
C ARG A 403 41.76 0.20 4.19
N LEU A 404 40.42 0.37 4.36
CA LEU A 404 39.83 1.58 4.93
C LEU A 404 39.45 1.44 6.42
N ALA A 405 39.64 0.28 7.03
CA ALA A 405 39.40 0.05 8.46
C ALA A 405 40.60 0.31 9.35
N GLY A 406 41.67 0.91 8.84
CA GLY A 406 42.96 1.06 9.53
C GLY A 406 43.53 2.49 9.52
N VAL A 407 42.68 3.52 9.61
CA VAL A 407 43.13 4.90 9.85
C VAL A 407 42.16 5.55 10.83
N ASP A 408 42.26 5.12 12.04
CA ASP A 408 41.81 5.92 13.17
C ASP A 408 42.80 5.77 14.30
N ASP A 409 43.18 6.90 14.83
CA ASP A 409 43.75 7.13 16.13
C ASP A 409 45.25 6.76 16.32
N ASP A 410 46.11 7.72 16.02
CA ASP A 410 47.29 8.02 16.79
C ASP A 410 47.78 9.44 16.45
N ARG A 411 47.19 10.47 17.06
CA ARG A 411 47.78 11.81 17.24
C ARG A 411 47.24 12.46 18.51
N ASP A 412 47.57 11.88 19.65
CA ASP A 412 47.79 12.60 20.87
C ASP A 412 49.20 12.31 21.29
N HIS A 413 50.12 13.23 21.04
CA HIS A 413 51.28 13.46 21.93
C HIS A 413 51.90 14.82 21.61
N ASP A 414 51.76 15.69 22.58
CA ASP A 414 52.73 16.63 23.11
C ASP A 414 53.77 17.23 22.17
N ASP A 415 53.71 18.55 22.03
CA ASP A 415 54.92 19.35 22.28
C ASP A 415 54.56 20.75 22.67
N GLU A 416 54.66 20.99 23.99
CA GLU A 416 55.11 22.27 24.52
C GLU A 416 56.45 22.64 23.87
N LEU A 417 56.61 23.88 23.48
CA LEU A 417 57.76 24.70 23.90
C LEU A 417 57.87 26.01 23.10
N SER A 418 57.73 27.06 23.88
CA SER A 418 58.57 28.28 23.93
C SER A 418 58.60 29.24 22.73
N LEU A 419 58.12 30.38 23.14
CA LEU A 419 58.52 31.78 22.75
C LEU A 419 60.01 31.98 22.47
N PRO A 420 60.51 33.08 21.83
CA PRO A 420 60.16 34.43 22.26
C PRO A 420 59.32 35.26 21.28
#